data_06ff3360ed052c43a412e1f4670428ad
#
_entry.id   06ff3360ed052c43a412e1f4670428ad
#
_cell.length_a   1.000
_cell.length_b   1.000
_cell.length_c   1.000
_cell.angle_alpha   90.00
_cell.angle_beta   90.00
_cell.angle_gamma   90.00
#
_symmetry.space_group_name_H-M   'P 1'
#
loop_
_entity.id
_entity.type
_entity.pdbx_description
1 polymer ?
#
loop_
_entity_poly.entity_id
_entity_poly.type
_entity_poly.pdbx_seq_one_letter_code
_entity_poly.pdbx_strand_id
1 'polypeptide(L)'
;MTYRVAAAAVLFLHLAFILFVMAGALLAVRRRWVLAVHLPAALWGVWVELGDAPCPLTGIENYLRLRGGLAGYREGFIEHYLLAAIYPSGLDRELQLALAAAVLATNVVLYALVLRRRRRVQTGSSEVPPADEP
;
A
#
# COMPACT_ATOMS: atom_id res chain seq x y z
N MET A 1 -28.41 -8.61 6.45
CA MET A 1 -27.87 -7.26 6.25
C MET A 1 -26.45 -7.12 6.82
N THR A 2 -26.17 -7.57 8.01
CA THR A 2 -24.89 -7.43 8.72
C THR A 2 -23.66 -7.92 7.94
N TYR A 3 -23.73 -9.09 7.31
CA TYR A 3 -22.61 -9.64 6.53
C TYR A 3 -22.27 -8.82 5.28
N ARG A 4 -23.26 -8.22 4.61
CA ARG A 4 -23.04 -7.36 3.45
C ARG A 4 -22.33 -6.06 3.84
N VAL A 5 -22.73 -5.47 4.97
CA VAL A 5 -22.07 -4.27 5.52
C VAL A 5 -20.64 -4.61 5.94
N ALA A 6 -20.43 -5.75 6.59
CA ALA A 6 -19.11 -6.22 6.97
C ALA A 6 -18.22 -6.48 5.74
N ALA A 7 -18.73 -7.10 4.68
CA ALA A 7 -17.99 -7.29 3.43
C ALA A 7 -17.59 -5.94 2.80
N ALA A 8 -18.50 -4.97 2.76
CA ALA A 8 -18.18 -3.63 2.28
C ALA A 8 -17.11 -2.95 3.15
N ALA A 9 -17.16 -3.10 4.46
CA ALA A 9 -16.13 -2.55 5.35
C ALA A 9 -14.75 -3.17 5.09
N VAL A 10 -14.68 -4.48 4.87
CA VAL A 10 -13.42 -5.16 4.52
C VAL A 10 -12.91 -4.71 3.15
N LEU A 11 -13.79 -4.51 2.17
CA LEU A 11 -13.44 -3.96 0.86
C LEU A 11 -12.79 -2.58 1.00
N PHE A 12 -13.40 -1.67 1.75
CA PHE A 12 -12.82 -0.34 1.99
C PHE A 12 -11.51 -0.41 2.76
N LEU A 13 -11.40 -1.32 3.74
CA LEU A 13 -10.15 -1.55 4.46
C LEU A 13 -9.04 -2.04 3.53
N HIS A 14 -9.37 -2.93 2.60
CA HIS A 14 -8.42 -3.44 1.61
C HIS A 14 -7.95 -2.33 0.68
N LEU A 15 -8.86 -1.51 0.17
CA LEU A 15 -8.53 -0.34 -0.65
C LEU A 15 -7.64 0.65 0.13
N ALA A 16 -7.99 0.93 1.39
CA ALA A 16 -7.20 1.79 2.26
C ALA A 16 -5.78 1.21 2.51
N PHE A 17 -5.66 -0.11 2.66
CA PHE A 17 -4.38 -0.79 2.77
C PHE A 17 -3.53 -0.62 1.51
N ILE A 18 -4.10 -0.82 0.31
CA ILE A 18 -3.40 -0.60 -0.96
C ILE A 18 -2.92 0.84 -1.08
N LEU A 19 -3.78 1.82 -0.79
CA LEU A 19 -3.41 3.23 -0.81
C LEU A 19 -2.31 3.54 0.22
N PHE A 20 -2.37 2.92 1.40
CA PHE A 20 -1.32 3.05 2.40
C PHE A 20 0.00 2.45 1.91
N VAL A 21 0.00 1.26 1.31
CA VAL A 21 1.20 0.65 0.72
C VAL A 21 1.81 1.53 -0.38
N MET A 22 0.99 2.18 -1.19
CA MET A 22 1.47 3.04 -2.28
C MET A 22 1.98 4.40 -1.80
N ALA A 23 1.30 5.03 -0.85
CA ALA A 23 1.53 6.44 -0.50
C ALA A 23 1.94 6.68 0.97
N GLY A 24 1.95 5.65 1.81
CA GLY A 24 2.21 5.78 3.25
C GLY A 24 3.60 6.30 3.59
N ALA A 25 4.58 6.13 2.69
CA ALA A 25 5.90 6.73 2.83
C ALA A 25 5.83 8.27 2.97
N LEU A 26 4.85 8.94 2.37
CA LEU A 26 4.63 10.39 2.50
C LEU A 26 4.23 10.77 3.94
N LEU A 27 3.45 9.93 4.60
CA LEU A 27 3.07 10.14 6.00
C LEU A 27 4.27 9.99 6.93
N ALA A 28 5.24 9.16 6.57
CA ALA A 28 6.48 8.96 7.31
C ALA A 28 7.37 10.22 7.38
N VAL A 29 7.18 11.18 6.44
CA VAL A 29 7.84 12.49 6.52
C VAL A 29 7.47 13.21 7.82
N ARG A 30 6.19 13.16 8.17
CA ARG A 30 5.64 13.86 9.34
C ARG A 30 5.76 13.06 10.63
N ARG A 31 5.65 11.72 10.56
CA ARG A 31 5.63 10.85 11.74
C ARG A 31 6.53 9.63 11.56
N ARG A 32 7.61 9.56 12.33
CA ARG A 32 8.62 8.47 12.23
C ARG A 32 8.05 7.08 12.53
N TRP A 33 7.08 6.96 13.43
CA TRP A 33 6.47 5.68 13.77
C TRP A 33 5.74 5.04 12.56
N VAL A 34 5.30 5.86 11.59
CA VAL A 34 4.67 5.36 10.36
C VAL A 34 5.62 4.45 9.58
N LEU A 35 6.94 4.69 9.65
CA LEU A 35 7.93 3.81 9.00
C LEU A 35 7.84 2.38 9.51
N ALA A 36 7.69 2.21 10.83
CA ALA A 36 7.62 0.90 11.47
C ALA A 36 6.38 0.10 11.05
N VAL A 37 5.30 0.77 10.66
CA VAL A 37 4.06 0.12 10.17
C VAL A 37 4.08 -0.01 8.64
N HIS A 38 4.56 1.02 7.94
CA HIS A 38 4.51 1.07 6.49
C HIS A 38 5.49 0.09 5.83
N LEU A 39 6.71 -0.06 6.35
CA LEU A 39 7.70 -0.98 5.76
C LEU A 39 7.21 -2.44 5.76
N PRO A 40 6.71 -3.01 6.88
CA PRO A 40 6.14 -4.35 6.87
C PRO A 40 4.93 -4.46 5.93
N ALA A 41 4.07 -3.43 5.87
CA ALA A 41 2.91 -3.43 4.98
C ALA A 41 3.32 -3.42 3.49
N ALA A 42 4.32 -2.61 3.13
CA ALA A 42 4.83 -2.56 1.76
C ALA A 42 5.53 -3.87 1.36
N LEU A 43 6.34 -4.45 2.25
CA LEU A 43 6.96 -5.76 2.02
C LEU A 43 5.91 -6.86 1.86
N TRP A 44 4.86 -6.84 2.67
CA TRP A 44 3.74 -7.77 2.55
C TRP A 44 3.02 -7.62 1.21
N GLY A 45 2.73 -6.40 0.77
CA GLY A 45 2.11 -6.14 -0.54
C GLY A 45 2.95 -6.68 -1.69
N VAL A 46 4.27 -6.42 -1.69
CA VAL A 46 5.20 -6.98 -2.69
C VAL A 46 5.24 -8.52 -2.63
N TRP A 47 5.25 -9.09 -1.42
CA TRP A 47 5.24 -10.56 -1.25
C TRP A 47 3.99 -11.21 -1.84
N VAL A 48 2.81 -10.63 -1.60
CA VAL A 48 1.53 -11.13 -2.13
C VAL A 48 1.54 -11.11 -3.66
N GLU A 49 1.99 -10.03 -4.28
CA GLU A 49 2.06 -9.89 -5.73
C GLU A 49 3.10 -10.83 -6.35
N LEU A 50 4.29 -10.95 -5.78
CA LEU A 50 5.36 -11.82 -6.31
C LEU A 50 5.08 -13.30 -6.08
N GLY A 51 4.49 -13.65 -4.94
CA GLY A 51 4.28 -15.02 -4.49
C GLY A 51 2.99 -15.64 -4.97
N ASP A 52 2.13 -14.91 -5.69
CA ASP A 52 0.75 -15.34 -6.00
C ASP A 52 0.00 -15.82 -4.75
N ALA A 53 0.31 -15.20 -3.61
CA ALA A 53 -0.21 -15.60 -2.32
C ALA A 53 -1.61 -15.00 -2.10
N PRO A 54 -2.59 -15.77 -1.61
CA PRO A 54 -3.91 -15.23 -1.32
C PRO A 54 -3.82 -14.19 -0.21
N CYS A 55 -4.28 -12.96 -0.50
CA CYS A 55 -4.36 -11.93 0.52
C CYS A 55 -5.41 -12.32 1.58
N PRO A 56 -5.07 -12.30 2.89
CA PRO A 56 -6.02 -12.62 3.95
C PRO A 56 -7.29 -11.76 3.93
N LEU A 57 -7.17 -10.49 3.55
CA LEU A 57 -8.32 -9.60 3.42
C LEU A 57 -9.29 -10.05 2.32
N THR A 58 -8.78 -10.54 1.19
CA THR A 58 -9.60 -11.13 0.12
C THR A 58 -10.36 -12.36 0.62
N GLY A 59 -9.70 -13.22 1.40
CA GLY A 59 -10.37 -14.40 1.99
C GLY A 59 -11.49 -14.02 2.95
N ILE A 60 -11.26 -13.06 3.83
CA ILE A 60 -12.25 -12.55 4.79
C ILE A 60 -13.42 -11.89 4.04
N GLU A 61 -13.14 -11.06 3.04
CA GLU A 61 -14.17 -10.42 2.23
C GLU A 61 -15.06 -11.46 1.56
N ASN A 62 -14.47 -12.45 0.88
CA ASN A 62 -15.20 -13.52 0.21
C ASN A 62 -16.08 -14.32 1.17
N TYR A 63 -15.56 -14.68 2.34
CA TYR A 63 -16.34 -15.34 3.37
C TYR A 63 -17.59 -14.53 3.76
N LEU A 64 -17.42 -13.23 3.98
CA LEU A 64 -18.52 -12.33 4.35
C LEU A 64 -19.52 -12.12 3.20
N ARG A 65 -19.06 -12.05 1.96
CA ARG A 65 -19.89 -11.97 0.76
C ARG A 65 -20.79 -13.19 0.64
N LEU A 66 -20.21 -14.39 0.71
CA LEU A 66 -20.95 -15.65 0.64
C LEU A 66 -21.98 -15.76 1.77
N ARG A 67 -21.62 -15.39 3.00
CA ARG A 67 -22.56 -15.35 4.13
C ARG A 67 -23.66 -14.30 3.96
N GLY A 68 -23.39 -13.24 3.21
CA GLY A 68 -24.34 -12.20 2.88
C GLY A 68 -25.25 -12.54 1.68
N GLY A 69 -25.11 -13.73 1.07
CA GLY A 69 -25.83 -14.13 -0.14
C GLY A 69 -25.38 -13.39 -1.39
N LEU A 70 -24.10 -12.96 -1.43
CA LEU A 70 -23.43 -12.38 -2.60
C LEU A 70 -22.52 -13.43 -3.23
N ALA A 71 -22.24 -13.28 -4.53
CA ALA A 71 -21.23 -14.10 -5.21
C ALA A 71 -19.84 -13.82 -4.63
N GLY A 72 -19.07 -14.88 -4.40
CA GLY A 72 -17.64 -14.77 -4.15
C GLY A 72 -16.86 -14.64 -5.45
N TYR A 73 -15.54 -14.38 -5.33
CA TYR A 73 -14.59 -14.37 -6.44
C TYR A 73 -13.31 -15.12 -6.05
N ARG A 74 -12.57 -15.62 -7.04
CA ARG A 74 -11.34 -16.41 -6.81
C ARG A 74 -10.08 -15.62 -7.07
N GLU A 75 -10.22 -14.58 -7.86
CA GLU A 75 -9.15 -13.68 -8.30
C GLU A 75 -8.64 -12.82 -7.13
N GLY A 76 -7.50 -12.17 -7.30
CA GLY A 76 -7.02 -11.17 -6.35
C GLY A 76 -7.91 -9.92 -6.30
N PHE A 77 -7.82 -9.14 -5.23
CA PHE A 77 -8.61 -7.92 -5.06
C PHE A 77 -8.39 -6.93 -6.23
N ILE A 78 -7.13 -6.71 -6.59
CA ILE A 78 -6.78 -5.80 -7.70
C ILE A 78 -7.36 -6.32 -9.01
N GLU A 79 -7.24 -7.61 -9.27
CA GLU A 79 -7.78 -8.25 -10.46
C GLU A 79 -9.30 -8.10 -10.53
N HIS A 80 -9.99 -8.45 -9.45
CA HIS A 80 -11.45 -8.44 -9.41
C HIS A 80 -12.07 -7.04 -9.55
N TYR A 81 -11.53 -6.04 -8.85
CA TYR A 81 -12.15 -4.70 -8.78
C TYR A 81 -11.50 -3.66 -9.70
N LEU A 82 -10.18 -3.71 -9.87
CA LEU A 82 -9.46 -2.70 -10.63
C LEU A 82 -9.22 -3.13 -12.08
N LEU A 83 -8.78 -4.37 -12.29
CA LEU A 83 -8.40 -4.84 -13.62
C LEU A 83 -9.56 -5.42 -14.42
N ALA A 84 -10.59 -5.98 -13.79
CA ALA A 84 -11.76 -6.52 -14.49
C ALA A 84 -12.42 -5.48 -15.41
N ALA A 85 -12.35 -4.19 -15.05
CA ALA A 85 -12.88 -3.09 -15.85
C ALA A 85 -11.98 -2.70 -17.04
N ILE A 86 -10.67 -2.99 -16.97
CA ILE A 86 -9.66 -2.53 -17.94
C ILE A 86 -9.10 -3.71 -18.74
N TYR A 87 -9.01 -4.89 -18.14
CA TYR A 87 -8.37 -6.08 -18.71
C TYR A 87 -9.23 -7.33 -18.50
N PRO A 88 -10.20 -7.59 -19.39
CA PRO A 88 -11.13 -8.72 -19.25
C PRO A 88 -10.48 -10.11 -19.42
N SER A 89 -9.22 -10.19 -19.84
CA SER A 89 -8.47 -11.45 -20.01
C SER A 89 -7.86 -12.00 -18.71
N GLY A 90 -8.00 -11.29 -17.58
CA GLY A 90 -7.42 -11.69 -16.29
C GLY A 90 -5.99 -11.19 -16.09
N LEU A 91 -5.48 -11.43 -14.88
CA LEU A 91 -4.13 -11.02 -14.46
C LEU A 91 -3.13 -12.08 -14.93
N ASP A 92 -2.33 -11.77 -15.93
CA ASP A 92 -1.21 -12.60 -16.32
C ASP A 92 0.03 -12.34 -15.41
N ARG A 93 0.99 -13.25 -15.47
CA ARG A 93 2.21 -13.17 -14.66
C ARG A 93 3.02 -11.89 -14.93
N GLU A 94 3.00 -11.41 -16.15
CA GLU A 94 3.75 -10.21 -16.55
C GLU A 94 3.16 -8.97 -15.89
N LEU A 95 1.83 -8.87 -15.84
CA LEU A 95 1.14 -7.75 -15.19
C LEU A 95 1.30 -7.80 -13.66
N GLN A 96 1.27 -8.98 -13.04
CA GLN A 96 1.59 -9.13 -11.61
C GLN A 96 3.00 -8.61 -11.29
N LEU A 97 4.00 -9.01 -12.08
CA LEU A 97 5.38 -8.54 -11.92
C LEU A 97 5.50 -7.03 -12.15
N ALA A 98 4.77 -6.48 -13.11
CA ALA A 98 4.73 -5.05 -13.37
C ALA A 98 4.12 -4.28 -12.18
N LEU A 99 3.05 -4.79 -11.58
CA LEU A 99 2.42 -4.21 -10.38
C LEU A 99 3.38 -4.26 -9.18
N ALA A 100 4.02 -5.40 -8.92
CA ALA A 100 5.01 -5.54 -7.87
C ALA A 100 6.19 -4.58 -8.06
N ALA A 101 6.69 -4.46 -9.29
CA ALA A 101 7.75 -3.52 -9.64
C ALA A 101 7.32 -2.06 -9.47
N ALA A 102 6.07 -1.71 -9.83
CA ALA A 102 5.51 -0.38 -9.64
C ALA A 102 5.41 -0.01 -8.15
N VAL A 103 4.93 -0.94 -7.31
CA VAL A 103 4.87 -0.74 -5.85
C VAL A 103 6.28 -0.53 -5.30
N LEU A 104 7.23 -1.37 -5.67
CA LEU A 104 8.62 -1.28 -5.20
C LEU A 104 9.26 0.04 -5.65
N ALA A 105 9.19 0.38 -6.94
CA ALA A 105 9.77 1.59 -7.49
C ALA A 105 9.18 2.86 -6.85
N THR A 106 7.84 2.91 -6.70
CA THR A 106 7.16 4.03 -6.05
C THR A 106 7.68 4.21 -4.62
N ASN A 107 7.76 3.13 -3.85
CA ASN A 107 8.25 3.18 -2.48
C ASN A 107 9.72 3.60 -2.40
N VAL A 108 10.59 3.06 -3.24
CA VAL A 108 12.02 3.45 -3.30
C VAL A 108 12.15 4.94 -3.59
N VAL A 109 11.42 5.46 -4.58
CA VAL A 109 11.44 6.88 -4.92
C VAL A 109 10.94 7.74 -3.76
N LEU A 110 9.80 7.38 -3.16
CA LEU A 110 9.24 8.13 -2.04
C LEU A 110 10.19 8.14 -0.83
N TYR A 111 10.78 7.01 -0.47
CA TYR A 111 11.75 6.94 0.61
C TYR A 111 13.03 7.72 0.30
N ALA A 112 13.54 7.68 -0.93
CA ALA A 112 14.68 8.48 -1.34
C ALA A 112 14.39 9.99 -1.21
N LEU A 113 13.20 10.44 -1.62
CA LEU A 113 12.76 11.84 -1.47
C LEU A 113 12.62 12.25 0.00
N VAL A 114 12.04 11.37 0.84
CA VAL A 114 11.91 11.60 2.29
C VAL A 114 13.26 11.75 2.95
N LEU A 115 14.22 10.86 2.64
CA LEU A 115 15.56 10.91 3.19
C LEU A 115 16.34 12.15 2.74
N ARG A 116 16.24 12.51 1.45
CA ARG A 116 16.87 13.74 0.92
C ARG A 116 16.34 15.00 1.61
N ARG A 117 15.03 15.10 1.83
CA ARG A 117 14.43 16.24 2.54
C ARG A 117 14.91 16.32 3.99
N ARG A 118 15.00 15.19 4.69
CA ARG A 118 15.50 15.18 6.08
C ARG A 118 16.94 15.63 6.19
N ARG A 119 17.82 15.20 5.30
CA ARG A 119 19.23 15.61 5.26
C ARG A 119 19.39 17.13 5.04
N ARG A 120 18.61 17.71 4.12
CA ARG A 120 18.66 19.17 3.84
C ARG A 120 18.25 20.02 5.04
N VAL A 121 17.27 19.56 5.83
CA VAL A 121 16.83 20.28 7.04
C VAL A 121 17.93 20.24 8.12
N GLN A 122 18.66 19.14 8.24
CA GLN A 122 19.73 19.01 9.23
C GLN A 122 20.96 19.85 8.89
N THR A 123 21.35 19.94 7.62
CA THR A 123 22.50 20.77 7.19
C THR A 123 22.21 22.27 7.30
N GLY A 124 20.99 22.71 7.05
CA GLY A 124 20.61 24.13 7.17
C GLY A 124 20.55 24.65 8.63
N SER A 125 20.44 23.75 9.61
CA SER A 125 20.43 24.13 11.05
C SER A 125 21.83 24.26 11.65
N SER A 126 22.88 23.85 10.94
CA SER A 126 24.27 23.87 11.43
C SER A 126 25.02 25.16 11.04
N GLU A 127 24.44 26.04 10.24
CA GLU A 127 25.02 27.28 9.73
C GLU A 127 24.51 28.54 10.44
N VAL A 128 24.17 28.46 11.73
CA VAL A 128 23.99 29.69 12.52
C VAL A 128 25.36 30.19 12.91
N PRO A 129 25.85 31.34 12.37
CA PRO A 129 27.12 31.90 12.79
C PRO A 129 27.05 32.29 14.27
N PRO A 130 28.16 32.18 15.03
CA PRO A 130 28.21 32.66 16.39
C PRO A 130 27.85 34.16 16.42
N ALA A 131 26.93 34.52 17.29
CA ALA A 131 26.59 35.91 17.54
C ALA A 131 27.91 36.59 17.98
N ASP A 132 28.34 37.60 17.21
CA ASP A 132 29.44 38.45 17.61
C ASP A 132 29.05 39.12 18.94
N GLU A 133 29.64 38.65 20.02
CA GLU A 133 29.56 39.34 21.31
C GLU A 133 30.37 40.65 21.25
N PRO A 134 29.84 41.76 21.76
CA PRO A 134 30.52 43.05 21.80
C PRO A 134 31.65 43.10 22.80
#